data_c1091edc19d4a7c3a311ee0df7386424
#
_entry.id   c1091edc19d4a7c3a311ee0df7386424
#
_cell.length_a   1.000
_cell.length_b   1.000
_cell.length_c   1.000
_cell.angle_alpha   90.00
_cell.angle_beta   90.00
_cell.angle_gamma   90.00
#
_symmetry.space_group_name_H-M   'P 1'
#
loop_
_entity.id
_entity.type
_entity.pdbx_description
1 polymer ?
#
loop_
_entity_poly.entity_id
_entity_poly.type
_entity_poly.pdbx_seq_one_letter_code
_entity_poly.pdbx_strand_id
1 'polypeptide(L)'
;VARFTSEGTTGKPGTYRGEWIALRPDTIALDGRPLRENPEFKASSDAESLALILIKTRMAADAVGATMMDRPEWTAARPRTGSFQDIEIYCTLTNNNRRGGGGSTSDTTSNNPDGSTAAGSARPAVDLANPRPDNDYGHIIRWREDGRSVRATGFEWDIFVLCGDSATAKTLDTTARTDVLLFPELVRTSVYPTS
;
A
#
# COMPACT_ATOMS: atom_id res chain seq x y z
N VAL A 1 2.97 10.04 -2.15
CA VAL A 1 2.52 8.64 -2.22
C VAL A 1 3.60 7.72 -1.68
N ALA A 2 3.25 6.48 -1.33
CA ALA A 2 4.16 5.51 -0.75
C ALA A 2 4.43 4.35 -1.72
N ARG A 3 5.67 3.85 -1.71
CA ARG A 3 6.05 2.59 -2.30
C ARG A 3 6.55 1.66 -1.19
N PHE A 4 5.88 0.53 -1.01
CA PHE A 4 6.26 -0.51 -0.07
C PHE A 4 7.14 -1.53 -0.79
N THR A 5 8.38 -1.66 -0.38
CA THR A 5 9.36 -2.52 -1.05
C THR A 5 9.88 -3.61 -0.12
N SER A 6 10.46 -4.64 -0.72
CA SER A 6 11.20 -5.68 0.01
C SER A 6 12.69 -5.39 0.10
N GLU A 7 13.17 -4.39 -0.63
CA GLU A 7 14.58 -4.04 -0.65
C GLU A 7 15.01 -3.46 0.69
N GLY A 8 16.09 -3.98 1.24
CA GLY A 8 16.65 -3.54 2.51
C GLY A 8 15.91 -4.08 3.72
N THR A 9 16.00 -5.37 3.97
CA THR A 9 15.60 -5.91 5.26
C THR A 9 16.44 -5.25 6.36
N THR A 10 15.79 -4.76 7.39
CA THR A 10 16.45 -4.09 8.54
C THR A 10 17.22 -5.06 9.43
N GLY A 11 17.39 -6.31 9.01
CA GLY A 11 17.93 -7.40 9.84
C GLY A 11 16.94 -7.94 10.88
N LYS A 12 15.72 -7.39 10.91
CA LYS A 12 14.63 -7.94 11.74
C LYS A 12 13.69 -8.73 10.84
N PRO A 13 13.45 -9.99 11.11
CA PRO A 13 12.50 -10.79 10.36
C PRO A 13 11.13 -10.11 10.26
N GLY A 14 10.52 -10.12 9.08
CA GLY A 14 9.19 -9.54 8.84
C GLY A 14 9.13 -8.02 8.77
N THR A 15 10.28 -7.32 8.81
CA THR A 15 10.32 -5.87 8.65
C THR A 15 10.94 -5.51 7.29
N TYR A 16 10.29 -4.62 6.58
CA TYR A 16 10.62 -4.24 5.22
C TYR A 16 10.89 -2.74 5.12
N ARG A 17 11.31 -2.32 3.95
CA ARG A 17 11.55 -0.91 3.64
C ARG A 17 10.45 -0.35 2.74
N GLY A 18 10.22 0.94 2.87
CA GLY A 18 9.37 1.71 1.98
C GLY A 18 9.90 3.12 1.80
N GLU A 19 9.36 3.81 0.83
CA GLU A 19 9.74 5.18 0.51
C GLU A 19 8.52 6.06 0.25
N TRP A 20 8.66 7.34 0.57
CA TRP A 20 7.72 8.38 0.22
C TRP A 20 8.15 9.05 -1.08
N ILE A 21 7.30 9.03 -2.07
CA ILE A 21 7.53 9.66 -3.36
C ILE A 21 6.72 10.95 -3.43
N ALA A 22 7.41 12.07 -3.55
CA ALA A 22 6.75 13.36 -3.77
C ALA A 22 6.16 13.42 -5.17
N LEU A 23 4.91 13.82 -5.30
CA LEU A 23 4.29 14.05 -6.61
C LEU A 23 4.52 15.50 -7.02
N ARG A 24 5.54 15.71 -7.85
CA ARG A 24 5.97 17.02 -8.37
C ARG A 24 6.20 16.93 -9.87
N PRO A 25 6.20 18.06 -10.58
CA PRO A 25 6.47 18.07 -12.04
C PRO A 25 7.80 17.44 -12.44
N ASP A 26 8.82 17.56 -11.59
CA ASP A 26 10.17 17.04 -11.81
C ASP A 26 10.39 15.61 -11.30
N THR A 27 9.40 15.01 -10.62
CA THR A 27 9.50 13.61 -10.14
C THR A 27 9.59 12.65 -11.32
N ILE A 28 10.59 11.75 -11.26
CA ILE A 28 10.82 10.77 -12.32
C ILE A 28 9.82 9.62 -12.21
N ALA A 29 9.12 9.37 -13.29
CA ALA A 29 8.19 8.25 -13.44
C ALA A 29 8.93 6.95 -13.77
N LEU A 30 8.23 5.82 -13.77
CA LEU A 30 8.77 4.50 -14.10
C LEU A 30 9.34 4.41 -15.52
N ASP A 31 8.88 5.25 -16.44
CA ASP A 31 9.37 5.33 -17.80
C ASP A 31 10.68 6.17 -17.95
N GLY A 32 11.21 6.66 -16.83
CA GLY A 32 12.44 7.45 -16.75
C GLY A 32 12.27 8.93 -17.08
N ARG A 33 11.05 9.41 -17.33
CA ARG A 33 10.77 10.81 -17.64
C ARG A 33 10.15 11.54 -16.45
N PRO A 34 10.36 12.85 -16.31
CA PRO A 34 9.68 13.63 -15.30
C PRO A 34 8.17 13.71 -15.56
N LEU A 35 7.35 13.74 -14.49
CA LEU A 35 5.89 13.75 -14.61
C LEU A 35 5.36 14.86 -15.52
N ARG A 36 5.99 16.05 -15.54
CA ARG A 36 5.59 17.15 -16.45
C ARG A 36 5.69 16.81 -17.94
N GLU A 37 6.43 15.77 -18.31
CA GLU A 37 6.53 15.31 -19.71
C GLU A 37 5.47 14.27 -20.07
N ASN A 38 4.80 13.69 -19.08
CA ASN A 38 3.68 12.79 -19.32
C ASN A 38 2.50 13.59 -19.91
N PRO A 39 1.90 13.13 -21.01
CA PRO A 39 0.79 13.84 -21.68
C PRO A 39 -0.35 14.24 -20.75
N GLU A 40 -0.61 13.43 -19.70
CA GLU A 40 -1.66 13.66 -18.73
C GLU A 40 -1.42 14.84 -17.77
N PHE A 41 -0.13 15.20 -17.59
CA PHE A 41 0.30 16.24 -16.66
C PHE A 41 1.04 17.38 -17.33
N LYS A 42 1.25 17.28 -18.66
CA LYS A 42 1.94 18.31 -19.43
C LYS A 42 1.09 19.58 -19.49
N ALA A 43 1.70 20.69 -19.18
CA ALA A 43 1.05 22.00 -19.17
C ALA A 43 2.02 23.10 -19.60
N SER A 44 1.57 24.36 -19.66
CA SER A 44 2.38 25.50 -20.08
C SER A 44 3.37 25.96 -18.99
N SER A 45 3.16 25.53 -17.75
CA SER A 45 4.00 25.85 -16.60
C SER A 45 4.08 24.70 -15.60
N ASP A 46 5.10 24.68 -14.77
CA ASP A 46 5.24 23.71 -13.68
C ASP A 46 4.10 23.83 -12.64
N ALA A 47 3.56 25.03 -12.44
CA ALA A 47 2.41 25.24 -11.55
C ALA A 47 1.14 24.57 -12.08
N GLU A 48 0.86 24.71 -13.36
CA GLU A 48 -0.27 24.03 -14.01
C GLU A 48 -0.06 22.51 -14.07
N SER A 49 1.15 22.07 -14.39
CA SER A 49 1.52 20.64 -14.33
C SER A 49 1.29 20.08 -12.93
N LEU A 50 1.71 20.76 -11.88
CA LEU A 50 1.47 20.36 -10.50
C LEU A 50 -0.05 20.27 -10.21
N ALA A 51 -0.83 21.22 -10.68
CA ALA A 51 -2.28 21.18 -10.52
C ALA A 51 -2.89 19.93 -11.17
N LEU A 52 -2.48 19.59 -12.39
CA LEU A 52 -2.92 18.37 -13.08
C LEU A 52 -2.49 17.10 -12.32
N ILE A 53 -1.26 17.04 -11.83
CA ILE A 53 -0.74 15.93 -11.02
C ILE A 53 -1.59 15.74 -9.75
N LEU A 54 -1.95 16.82 -9.07
CA LEU A 54 -2.76 16.76 -7.86
C LEU A 54 -4.23 16.38 -8.15
N ILE A 55 -4.81 16.89 -9.23
CA ILE A 55 -6.16 16.50 -9.67
C ILE A 55 -6.20 15.03 -10.07
N LYS A 56 -5.19 14.57 -10.82
CA LYS A 56 -5.06 13.20 -11.32
C LYS A 56 -4.13 12.36 -10.43
N THR A 57 -4.20 12.53 -9.10
CA THR A 57 -3.25 11.95 -8.14
C THR A 57 -3.08 10.43 -8.30
N ARG A 58 -4.17 9.68 -8.61
CA ARG A 58 -4.07 8.22 -8.81
C ARG A 58 -3.22 7.88 -10.02
N MET A 59 -3.42 8.56 -11.14
CA MET A 59 -2.61 8.35 -12.34
C MET A 59 -1.14 8.72 -12.10
N ALA A 60 -0.89 9.81 -11.37
CA ALA A 60 0.46 10.20 -11.01
C ALA A 60 1.11 9.17 -10.05
N ALA A 61 0.34 8.62 -9.12
CA ALA A 61 0.79 7.54 -8.23
C ALA A 61 1.17 6.29 -9.01
N ASP A 62 0.35 5.88 -9.98
CA ASP A 62 0.63 4.75 -10.86
C ASP A 62 1.90 5.01 -11.70
N ALA A 63 2.01 6.21 -12.26
CA ALA A 63 3.17 6.59 -13.08
C ALA A 63 4.50 6.50 -12.30
N VAL A 64 4.50 6.82 -11.02
CA VAL A 64 5.71 6.70 -10.17
C VAL A 64 5.82 5.35 -9.47
N GLY A 65 4.93 4.39 -9.70
CA GLY A 65 4.99 3.06 -9.13
C GLY A 65 4.69 3.00 -7.63
N ALA A 66 3.78 3.83 -7.15
CA ALA A 66 3.27 3.71 -5.79
C ALA A 66 2.57 2.35 -5.60
N THR A 67 2.67 1.79 -4.39
CA THR A 67 2.03 0.51 -4.09
C THR A 67 0.51 0.67 -4.07
N MET A 68 -0.16 -0.13 -4.87
CA MET A 68 -1.63 -0.18 -4.92
C MET A 68 -2.14 -0.97 -3.72
N MET A 69 -2.71 -0.29 -2.74
CA MET A 69 -3.14 -0.86 -1.46
C MET A 69 -4.56 -1.42 -1.49
N ASP A 70 -4.84 -2.38 -0.59
CA ASP A 70 -6.18 -2.95 -0.39
C ASP A 70 -7.08 -1.99 0.38
N ARG A 71 -7.59 -0.94 -0.30
CA ARG A 71 -8.59 -0.01 0.21
C ARG A 71 -8.24 0.55 1.60
N PRO A 72 -7.18 1.36 1.73
CA PRO A 72 -6.82 2.00 3.00
C PRO A 72 -7.94 2.91 3.49
N GLU A 73 -8.31 2.78 4.77
CA GLU A 73 -9.45 3.49 5.35
C GLU A 73 -9.02 4.39 6.52
N TRP A 74 -8.57 3.80 7.62
CA TRP A 74 -8.25 4.52 8.84
C TRP A 74 -6.77 4.49 9.18
N THR A 75 -6.30 5.57 9.75
CA THR A 75 -4.94 5.66 10.28
C THR A 75 -4.96 6.03 11.76
N ALA A 76 -4.01 5.47 12.50
CA ALA A 76 -3.76 5.82 13.89
C ALA A 76 -2.26 5.99 14.13
N ALA A 77 -1.92 6.91 15.01
CA ALA A 77 -0.54 7.13 15.42
C ALA A 77 -0.37 6.76 16.89
N ARG A 78 0.68 5.99 17.21
CA ARG A 78 1.04 5.59 18.57
C ARG A 78 2.43 6.10 18.93
N PRO A 79 2.57 7.00 19.91
CA PRO A 79 3.88 7.33 20.48
C PRO A 79 4.46 6.10 21.20
N ARG A 80 5.70 5.71 20.91
CA ARG A 80 6.32 4.51 21.50
C ARG A 80 6.87 4.71 22.89
N THR A 81 7.52 5.83 23.13
CA THR A 81 8.30 6.09 24.36
C THR A 81 7.80 7.30 25.13
N GLY A 82 6.55 7.69 24.93
CA GLY A 82 6.05 8.96 25.44
C GLY A 82 6.61 10.18 24.71
N SER A 83 7.42 9.96 23.67
CA SER A 83 7.97 11.01 22.80
C SER A 83 7.19 11.07 21.50
N PHE A 84 6.71 12.24 21.14
CA PHE A 84 6.10 12.50 19.84
C PHE A 84 7.08 12.38 18.66
N GLN A 85 8.34 12.11 18.92
CA GLN A 85 9.38 11.90 17.92
C GLN A 85 9.52 10.43 17.51
N ASP A 86 9.04 9.48 18.31
CA ASP A 86 9.06 8.04 17.99
C ASP A 86 7.61 7.53 17.85
N ILE A 87 7.07 7.71 16.68
CA ILE A 87 5.67 7.38 16.35
C ILE A 87 5.62 6.15 15.47
N GLU A 88 4.81 5.19 15.86
CA GLU A 88 4.34 4.13 14.97
C GLU A 88 3.01 4.54 14.36
N ILE A 89 2.88 4.37 13.06
CA ILE A 89 1.66 4.68 12.33
C ILE A 89 1.05 3.38 11.84
N TYR A 90 -0.25 3.25 12.00
CA TYR A 90 -1.04 2.09 11.61
C TYR A 90 -2.04 2.51 10.56
N CYS A 91 -2.28 1.66 9.57
CA CYS A 91 -3.33 1.86 8.59
C CYS A 91 -4.11 0.58 8.41
N THR A 92 -5.43 0.67 8.56
CA THR A 92 -6.33 -0.43 8.26
C THR A 92 -6.58 -0.51 6.76
N LEU A 93 -6.47 -1.71 6.22
CA LEU A 93 -6.84 -2.04 4.86
C LEU A 93 -8.05 -2.94 4.91
N THR A 94 -9.07 -2.63 4.13
CA THR A 94 -10.31 -3.39 4.11
C THR A 94 -10.24 -4.53 3.10
N ASN A 95 -11.36 -5.21 2.87
CA ASN A 95 -11.44 -6.27 1.91
C ASN A 95 -11.12 -5.80 0.48
N ASN A 96 -10.49 -6.66 -0.31
CA ASN A 96 -10.31 -6.47 -1.74
C ASN A 96 -10.38 -7.81 -2.47
N ASN A 97 -11.57 -8.21 -2.87
CA ASN A 97 -11.82 -9.45 -3.61
C ASN A 97 -11.27 -9.43 -5.06
N ARG A 98 -10.61 -8.36 -5.48
CA ARG A 98 -9.95 -8.24 -6.79
C ARG A 98 -8.44 -8.43 -6.72
N ARG A 99 -7.89 -8.53 -5.54
CA ARG A 99 -6.45 -8.79 -5.36
C ARG A 99 -6.09 -10.18 -5.90
N GLY A 100 -4.98 -10.28 -6.63
CA GLY A 100 -4.52 -11.56 -7.20
C GLY A 100 -5.37 -12.09 -8.35
N GLY A 101 -6.19 -11.24 -8.98
CA GLY A 101 -7.06 -11.64 -10.08
C GLY A 101 -8.41 -12.20 -9.64
N GLY A 102 -8.75 -12.11 -8.34
CA GLY A 102 -10.04 -12.51 -7.80
C GLY A 102 -11.22 -11.69 -8.33
N GLY A 103 -12.43 -12.13 -7.99
CA GLY A 103 -13.69 -11.55 -8.44
C GLY A 103 -14.27 -12.16 -9.69
N SER A 104 -15.45 -11.69 -10.12
CA SER A 104 -16.15 -12.23 -11.27
C SER A 104 -15.33 -12.14 -12.56
N THR A 105 -15.28 -13.22 -13.32
CA THR A 105 -14.64 -13.24 -14.64
C THR A 105 -15.33 -12.33 -15.66
N SER A 106 -16.57 -11.94 -15.39
CA SER A 106 -17.31 -10.95 -16.21
C SER A 106 -16.89 -9.50 -15.92
N ASP A 107 -16.15 -9.27 -14.84
CA ASP A 107 -15.69 -7.96 -14.45
C ASP A 107 -14.34 -7.68 -15.12
N THR A 108 -14.41 -7.31 -16.39
CA THR A 108 -13.23 -6.97 -17.18
C THR A 108 -12.64 -5.66 -16.69
N THR A 109 -11.31 -5.58 -16.67
CA THR A 109 -10.62 -4.31 -16.45
C THR A 109 -11.00 -3.37 -17.58
N SER A 110 -11.63 -2.25 -17.24
CA SER A 110 -11.92 -1.19 -18.19
C SER A 110 -10.89 -0.07 -18.05
N ASN A 111 -10.55 0.52 -19.17
CA ASN A 111 -9.66 1.68 -19.20
C ASN A 111 -10.48 2.95 -19.45
N ASN A 112 -10.03 4.05 -18.88
CA ASN A 112 -10.47 5.36 -19.24
C ASN A 112 -10.01 5.69 -20.69
N PRO A 113 -10.59 6.70 -21.36
CA PRO A 113 -10.18 7.09 -22.70
C PRO A 113 -8.68 7.44 -22.84
N ASP A 114 -8.05 7.83 -21.73
CA ASP A 114 -6.62 8.15 -21.64
C ASP A 114 -5.72 6.92 -21.45
N GLY A 115 -6.29 5.71 -21.45
CA GLY A 115 -5.58 4.45 -21.27
C GLY A 115 -5.34 4.07 -19.80
N SER A 116 -5.68 4.93 -18.83
CA SER A 116 -5.59 4.58 -17.41
C SER A 116 -6.67 3.58 -17.00
N THR A 117 -6.41 2.81 -15.95
CA THR A 117 -7.39 1.87 -15.41
C THR A 117 -8.54 2.62 -14.76
N ALA A 118 -9.77 2.32 -15.14
CA ALA A 118 -10.96 2.93 -14.56
C ALA A 118 -11.05 2.62 -13.06
N ALA A 119 -11.59 3.58 -12.30
CA ALA A 119 -11.75 3.42 -10.87
C ALA A 119 -12.54 2.16 -10.51
N GLY A 120 -12.02 1.36 -9.59
CA GLY A 120 -12.64 0.12 -9.13
C GLY A 120 -12.49 -1.07 -10.07
N SER A 121 -11.82 -0.95 -11.22
CA SER A 121 -11.58 -2.07 -12.15
C SER A 121 -10.18 -2.67 -12.04
N ALA A 122 -9.28 -2.05 -11.29
CA ALA A 122 -7.93 -2.57 -11.08
C ALA A 122 -7.96 -3.94 -10.39
N ARG A 123 -7.12 -4.85 -10.90
CA ARG A 123 -6.91 -6.19 -10.35
C ARG A 123 -5.42 -6.37 -10.04
N PRO A 124 -4.93 -5.69 -9.02
CA PRO A 124 -3.51 -5.73 -8.71
C PRO A 124 -3.10 -7.15 -8.29
N ALA A 125 -1.89 -7.55 -8.68
CA ALA A 125 -1.29 -8.79 -8.18
C ALA A 125 -1.08 -8.72 -6.66
N VAL A 126 -0.96 -9.87 -6.03
CA VAL A 126 -0.48 -9.95 -4.64
C VAL A 126 0.94 -9.39 -4.56
N ASP A 127 1.23 -8.69 -3.49
CA ASP A 127 2.54 -8.13 -3.19
C ASP A 127 2.83 -8.23 -1.69
N LEU A 128 3.98 -7.74 -1.26
CA LEU A 128 4.39 -7.83 0.15
C LEU A 128 3.44 -7.10 1.10
N ALA A 129 2.93 -5.95 0.68
CA ALA A 129 2.02 -5.15 1.51
C ALA A 129 0.58 -5.66 1.44
N ASN A 130 0.24 -6.45 0.42
CA ASN A 130 -1.09 -7.01 0.17
C ASN A 130 -0.95 -8.49 -0.21
N PRO A 131 -0.65 -9.36 0.78
CA PRO A 131 -0.15 -10.72 0.51
C PRO A 131 -1.24 -11.74 0.16
N ARG A 132 -2.51 -11.40 0.30
CA ARG A 132 -3.60 -12.37 0.10
C ARG A 132 -4.37 -12.11 -1.19
N PRO A 133 -4.52 -13.12 -2.07
CA PRO A 133 -5.53 -13.06 -3.12
C PRO A 133 -6.92 -13.07 -2.49
N ASP A 134 -7.91 -12.54 -3.18
CA ASP A 134 -9.31 -12.49 -2.72
C ASP A 134 -9.43 -12.07 -1.25
N ASN A 135 -8.78 -10.96 -0.91
CA ASN A 135 -8.65 -10.54 0.49
C ASN A 135 -10.01 -10.10 1.07
N ASP A 136 -10.76 -11.03 1.65
CA ASP A 136 -12.09 -10.78 2.20
C ASP A 136 -12.09 -10.05 3.54
N TYR A 137 -11.02 -10.18 4.32
CA TYR A 137 -10.99 -9.74 5.72
C TYR A 137 -10.17 -8.49 5.97
N GLY A 138 -9.32 -8.09 5.01
CA GLY A 138 -8.40 -6.99 5.21
C GLY A 138 -7.23 -7.31 6.14
N HIS A 139 -6.45 -6.29 6.46
CA HIS A 139 -5.30 -6.38 7.35
C HIS A 139 -4.90 -4.99 7.85
N ILE A 140 -3.93 -4.94 8.75
CA ILE A 140 -3.37 -3.68 9.26
C ILE A 140 -1.88 -3.68 8.97
N ILE A 141 -1.41 -2.64 8.29
CA ILE A 141 0.02 -2.36 8.16
C ILE A 141 0.45 -1.38 9.23
N ARG A 142 1.74 -1.45 9.57
CA ARG A 142 2.37 -0.52 10.49
C ARG A 142 3.67 -0.02 9.87
N TRP A 143 3.97 1.27 10.08
CA TRP A 143 5.27 1.80 9.66
C TRP A 143 5.82 2.81 10.65
N ARG A 144 7.09 3.10 10.48
CA ARG A 144 7.85 4.07 11.24
C ARG A 144 8.79 4.82 10.33
N GLU A 145 8.77 6.13 10.44
CA GLU A 145 9.62 7.02 9.65
C GLU A 145 11.10 6.85 10.01
N ASP A 146 11.97 6.92 9.01
CA ASP A 146 13.41 6.86 9.19
C ASP A 146 13.90 8.00 10.07
N GLY A 147 14.85 7.67 10.95
CA GLY A 147 15.42 8.67 11.85
C GLY A 147 14.40 9.33 12.79
N ARG A 148 13.18 8.77 12.90
CA ARG A 148 12.09 9.35 13.69
C ARG A 148 11.70 10.77 13.22
N SER A 149 11.80 11.02 11.95
CA SER A 149 11.58 12.34 11.36
C SER A 149 10.33 12.36 10.48
N VAL A 150 9.40 13.27 10.75
CA VAL A 150 8.23 13.51 9.89
C VAL A 150 8.59 14.03 8.49
N ARG A 151 9.87 14.34 8.26
CA ARG A 151 10.41 14.74 6.95
C ARG A 151 11.16 13.62 6.26
N ALA A 152 11.16 12.41 6.83
CA ALA A 152 11.81 11.26 6.22
C ALA A 152 11.20 10.97 4.85
N THR A 153 12.04 10.53 3.93
CA THR A 153 11.61 10.03 2.61
C THR A 153 11.59 8.51 2.56
N GLY A 154 11.97 7.85 3.64
CA GLY A 154 11.94 6.41 3.79
C GLY A 154 11.33 6.01 5.13
N PHE A 155 10.88 4.77 5.21
CA PHE A 155 10.30 4.21 6.41
C PHE A 155 10.55 2.70 6.51
N GLU A 156 10.50 2.17 7.72
CA GLU A 156 10.39 0.73 8.00
C GLU A 156 8.92 0.37 8.14
N TRP A 157 8.52 -0.80 7.64
CA TRP A 157 7.14 -1.25 7.75
C TRP A 157 7.03 -2.76 7.94
N ASP A 158 5.88 -3.19 8.45
CA ASP A 158 5.50 -4.59 8.56
C ASP A 158 3.97 -4.72 8.44
N ILE A 159 3.50 -5.97 8.31
CA ILE A 159 2.10 -6.29 8.49
C ILE A 159 1.89 -6.53 9.99
N PHE A 160 1.14 -5.64 10.62
CA PHE A 160 0.87 -5.72 12.05
C PHE A 160 -0.10 -6.86 12.38
N VAL A 161 -1.15 -7.03 11.59
CA VAL A 161 -2.11 -8.12 11.75
C VAL A 161 -2.79 -8.43 10.42
N LEU A 162 -2.96 -9.71 10.11
CA LEU A 162 -3.85 -10.20 9.06
C LEU A 162 -5.18 -10.56 9.71
N CYS A 163 -6.27 -9.85 9.34
CA CYS A 163 -7.60 -10.15 9.83
C CYS A 163 -8.13 -11.42 9.14
N GLY A 164 -9.02 -12.16 9.81
CA GLY A 164 -9.55 -13.40 9.24
C GLY A 164 -10.63 -14.01 10.12
N ASP A 165 -11.28 -15.06 9.59
CA ASP A 165 -12.21 -15.87 10.34
C ASP A 165 -11.45 -16.80 11.30
N SER A 166 -11.84 -16.82 12.56
CA SER A 166 -11.23 -17.68 13.58
C SER A 166 -11.39 -19.18 13.26
N ALA A 167 -12.44 -19.56 12.53
CA ALA A 167 -12.67 -20.94 12.13
C ALA A 167 -11.69 -21.39 11.03
N THR A 168 -11.29 -20.47 10.15
CA THR A 168 -10.36 -20.73 9.04
C THR A 168 -8.92 -20.37 9.39
N ALA A 169 -8.66 -19.67 10.49
CA ALA A 169 -7.31 -19.29 10.92
C ALA A 169 -6.36 -20.49 11.12
N LYS A 170 -6.91 -21.69 11.31
CA LYS A 170 -6.13 -22.95 11.38
C LYS A 170 -5.66 -23.46 10.02
N THR A 171 -6.20 -22.93 8.93
CA THR A 171 -5.93 -23.35 7.56
C THR A 171 -5.32 -22.24 6.72
N LEU A 172 -4.87 -21.14 7.34
CA LEU A 172 -4.07 -20.17 6.62
C LEU A 172 -2.89 -20.92 6.01
N ASP A 173 -2.92 -20.97 4.69
CA ASP A 173 -1.93 -21.66 3.89
C ASP A 173 -0.55 -21.07 4.21
N THR A 174 0.18 -21.79 5.03
CA THR A 174 1.54 -21.43 5.42
C THR A 174 2.52 -21.58 4.26
N THR A 175 2.08 -22.12 3.12
CA THR A 175 2.93 -22.35 1.96
C THR A 175 3.14 -21.09 1.13
N ALA A 176 2.24 -20.12 1.21
CA ALA A 176 2.34 -18.92 0.38
C ALA A 176 3.42 -17.94 0.84
N ARG A 177 3.74 -17.89 2.16
CA ARG A 177 4.75 -16.97 2.70
C ARG A 177 5.19 -17.35 4.11
N THR A 178 6.35 -17.94 4.23
CA THR A 178 7.01 -18.22 5.53
C THR A 178 7.41 -16.97 6.30
N ASP A 179 7.54 -15.84 5.64
CA ASP A 179 7.94 -14.55 6.21
C ASP A 179 6.79 -13.78 6.87
N VAL A 180 5.53 -14.05 6.53
CA VAL A 180 4.34 -13.45 7.16
C VAL A 180 3.91 -14.21 8.41
N LEU A 181 4.42 -15.42 8.61
CA LEU A 181 4.10 -16.30 9.75
C LEU A 181 4.77 -15.94 11.07
N LEU A 182 5.49 -14.82 11.12
CA LEU A 182 6.27 -14.46 12.31
C LEU A 182 5.45 -14.01 13.51
N PHE A 183 4.12 -14.00 13.41
CA PHE A 183 3.24 -13.68 14.53
C PHE A 183 2.05 -14.63 14.65
N PRO A 184 2.27 -15.95 14.80
CA PRO A 184 1.18 -16.91 15.00
C PRO A 184 0.34 -16.59 16.24
N GLU A 185 0.89 -15.84 17.19
CA GLU A 185 0.22 -15.43 18.42
C GLU A 185 -0.75 -14.25 18.20
N LEU A 186 -0.47 -13.38 17.23
CA LEU A 186 -1.35 -12.25 16.90
C LEU A 186 -2.57 -12.68 16.04
N VAL A 187 -2.42 -13.75 15.27
CA VAL A 187 -3.54 -14.33 14.50
C VAL A 187 -4.61 -14.92 15.43
N ARG A 188 -4.23 -15.31 16.65
CA ARG A 188 -5.14 -15.88 17.66
C ARG A 188 -6.01 -14.87 18.37
N THR A 189 -5.67 -13.58 18.32
CA THR A 189 -6.33 -12.55 19.14
C THR A 189 -7.19 -11.56 18.36
N SER A 190 -7.19 -11.61 17.04
CA SER A 190 -7.97 -10.70 16.20
C SER A 190 -9.34 -11.27 15.81
N VAL A 191 -10.08 -11.80 16.78
CA VAL A 191 -11.47 -12.18 16.57
C VAL A 191 -12.33 -10.96 16.87
N TYR A 192 -12.86 -10.31 15.84
CA TYR A 192 -14.02 -9.46 16.02
C TYR A 192 -15.26 -10.38 16.13
N PRO A 193 -16.03 -10.29 17.20
CA PRO A 193 -17.30 -10.99 17.25
C PRO A 193 -18.19 -10.42 16.14
N THR A 194 -18.65 -11.29 15.25
CA THR A 194 -19.73 -10.95 14.34
C THR A 194 -21.00 -10.79 15.18
N SER A 195 -21.50 -9.55 15.29
CA SER A 195 -22.84 -9.27 15.74
C SER A 195 -23.84 -9.55 14.64
#